data_0bc0a1e6a6bdbc48b6921fc98860f459
#
_entry.id   0bc0a1e6a6bdbc48b6921fc98860f459
#
_cell.length_a   1.000
_cell.length_b   1.000
_cell.length_c   1.000
_cell.angle_alpha   90.00
_cell.angle_beta   90.00
_cell.angle_gamma   90.00
#
_symmetry.space_group_name_H-M   'P 1'
#
loop_
_entity.id
_entity.type
_entity.pdbx_description
1 polymer ?
#
loop_
_entity_poly.entity_id
_entity_poly.type
_entity_poly.pdbx_seq_one_letter_code
_entity_poly.pdbx_strand_id
1 'polypeptide(L)'
;DYLFDEVITDMPFQMGHVTEEEIYGLYLRFFGCIAGFLKEDGIIILYSRNRGFVRPLAARNGFSVLKEYEISKKEGTYVFILNRIFNRR
;
A
#
# COMPACT_ATOMS: atom_id res chain seq x y z
N ASP A 1 -2.22 0.87 23.62
CA ASP A 1 -2.54 0.95 22.20
C ASP A 1 -1.59 1.87 21.48
N TYR A 2 -0.83 1.29 20.61
CA TYR A 2 0.14 2.05 19.85
C TYR A 2 -0.36 2.30 18.45
N LEU A 3 -0.19 3.55 18.02
CA LEU A 3 -0.39 3.90 16.62
C LEU A 3 0.97 4.25 16.05
N PHE A 4 1.20 3.85 14.82
CA PHE A 4 2.47 4.06 14.16
C PHE A 4 2.47 5.37 13.38
N ASP A 5 3.60 6.06 13.42
CA ASP A 5 3.82 7.26 12.62
C ASP A 5 4.14 6.90 11.17
N GLU A 6 4.76 5.76 10.99
CA GLU A 6 5.27 5.36 9.69
C GLU A 6 5.28 3.85 9.58
N VAL A 7 4.88 3.35 8.43
CA VAL A 7 4.96 1.94 8.13
C VAL A 7 5.69 1.78 6.81
N ILE A 8 6.73 0.95 6.81
CA ILE A 8 7.49 0.65 5.62
C ILE A 8 7.32 -0.83 5.33
N THR A 9 6.88 -1.16 4.13
CA THR A 9 6.61 -2.54 3.79
C THR A 9 6.97 -2.84 2.34
N ASP A 10 7.37 -4.10 2.13
CA ASP A 10 7.68 -4.63 0.82
C ASP A 10 6.63 -5.69 0.53
N MET A 11 5.69 -5.36 -0.34
CA MET A 11 4.57 -6.26 -0.63
C MET A 11 5.02 -7.40 -1.54
N PRO A 12 4.51 -8.61 -1.29
CA PRO A 12 4.85 -9.74 -2.15
C PRO A 12 4.33 -9.55 -3.55
N PHE A 13 4.98 -10.20 -4.51
CA PHE A 13 4.53 -10.18 -5.89
C PHE A 13 4.19 -11.60 -6.32
N GLN A 14 3.48 -11.70 -7.41
CA GLN A 14 3.06 -12.99 -7.91
C GLN A 14 4.25 -13.83 -8.36
N MET A 15 4.31 -15.06 -7.86
CA MET A 15 5.38 -15.99 -8.19
C MET A 15 4.78 -17.37 -8.34
N GLY A 16 5.17 -18.06 -9.41
CA GLY A 16 4.86 -19.47 -9.57
C GLY A 16 3.40 -19.81 -9.27
N HIS A 17 3.19 -20.48 -8.17
CA HIS A 17 1.87 -21.01 -7.79
C HIS A 17 0.97 -20.00 -7.09
N VAL A 18 1.45 -18.81 -6.82
CA VAL A 18 0.63 -17.79 -6.15
C VAL A 18 -0.17 -17.04 -7.20
N THR A 19 -1.48 -17.00 -7.04
CA THR A 19 -2.35 -16.39 -8.03
C THR A 19 -2.46 -14.89 -7.82
N GLU A 20 -2.91 -14.19 -8.87
CA GLU A 20 -3.16 -12.77 -8.80
C GLU A 20 -4.23 -12.46 -7.75
N GLU A 21 -5.23 -13.31 -7.66
CA GLU A 21 -6.30 -13.12 -6.67
C GLU A 21 -5.78 -13.19 -5.24
N GLU A 22 -4.84 -14.09 -4.99
CA GLU A 22 -4.24 -14.21 -3.68
C GLU A 22 -3.43 -12.98 -3.32
N ILE A 23 -2.68 -12.45 -4.27
CA ILE A 23 -1.91 -11.23 -4.06
C ILE A 23 -2.84 -10.05 -3.82
N TYR A 24 -3.90 -9.95 -4.62
CA TYR A 24 -4.91 -8.90 -4.45
C TYR A 24 -5.49 -8.94 -3.04
N GLY A 25 -5.82 -10.14 -2.56
CA GLY A 25 -6.35 -10.31 -1.22
C GLY A 25 -5.38 -9.89 -0.13
N LEU A 26 -4.08 -10.12 -0.35
CA LEU A 26 -3.06 -9.67 0.59
C LEU A 26 -3.01 -8.15 0.70
N TYR A 27 -3.07 -7.47 -0.45
CA TYR A 27 -3.08 -6.02 -0.46
C TYR A 27 -4.31 -5.46 0.23
N LEU A 28 -5.45 -6.08 -0.03
CA LEU A 28 -6.70 -5.65 0.59
C LEU A 28 -6.63 -5.78 2.10
N ARG A 29 -6.13 -6.92 2.58
CA ARG A 29 -5.99 -7.15 4.03
C ARG A 29 -4.97 -6.20 4.64
N PHE A 30 -3.89 -5.95 3.93
CA PHE A 30 -2.86 -5.03 4.42
C PHE A 30 -3.44 -3.65 4.67
N PHE A 31 -4.12 -3.09 3.68
CA PHE A 31 -4.67 -1.75 3.83
C PHE A 31 -5.76 -1.70 4.90
N GLY A 32 -6.58 -2.74 4.97
CA GLY A 32 -7.61 -2.82 6.00
C GLY A 32 -7.03 -2.88 7.40
N CYS A 33 -5.97 -3.65 7.57
CA CYS A 33 -5.28 -3.77 8.86
C CYS A 33 -4.60 -2.48 9.26
N ILE A 34 -3.86 -1.89 8.32
CA ILE A 34 -3.04 -0.73 8.63
C ILE A 34 -3.90 0.48 8.99
N ALA A 35 -5.14 0.51 8.50
CA ALA A 35 -6.08 1.57 8.82
C ALA A 35 -6.30 1.70 10.32
N GLY A 36 -6.18 0.58 11.05
CA GLY A 36 -6.37 0.58 12.49
C GLY A 36 -5.11 0.90 13.30
N PHE A 37 -3.95 0.93 12.66
CA PHE A 37 -2.69 1.08 13.38
C PHE A 37 -1.91 2.34 13.03
N LEU A 38 -2.30 3.04 12.00
CA LEU A 38 -1.58 4.21 11.55
C LEU A 38 -2.21 5.48 12.11
N LYS A 39 -1.37 6.38 12.62
CA LYS A 39 -1.85 7.68 13.09
C LYS A 39 -2.49 8.45 11.94
N GLU A 40 -3.32 9.42 12.28
CA GLU A 40 -4.01 10.24 11.29
C GLU A 40 -3.05 10.90 10.29
N ASP A 41 -1.92 11.35 10.80
CA ASP A 41 -0.90 11.99 9.96
C ASP A 41 0.21 11.03 9.59
N GLY A 42 -0.03 9.74 9.76
CA GLY A 42 0.97 8.73 9.48
C GLY A 42 1.18 8.51 7.99
N ILE A 43 2.31 7.92 7.69
CA ILE A 43 2.76 7.70 6.30
C ILE A 43 3.05 6.22 6.07
N ILE A 44 2.64 5.74 4.91
CA ILE A 44 2.97 4.39 4.49
C ILE A 44 3.96 4.50 3.33
N ILE A 45 5.05 3.75 3.44
CA ILE A 45 6.02 3.62 2.35
C ILE A 45 5.94 2.19 1.88
N LEU A 46 5.47 2.01 0.67
CA LEU A 46 5.11 0.69 0.14
C LEU A 46 5.91 0.38 -1.11
N TYR A 47 6.64 -0.73 -1.08
CA TYR A 47 7.34 -1.24 -2.27
C TYR A 47 6.47 -2.30 -2.91
N SER A 48 6.25 -2.21 -4.20
CA SER A 48 5.33 -3.11 -4.87
C SER A 48 5.73 -3.35 -6.32
N ARG A 49 5.50 -4.58 -6.77
CA ARG A 49 5.57 -4.93 -8.19
C ARG A 49 4.20 -5.02 -8.81
N ASN A 50 3.15 -4.84 -8.01
CA ASN A 50 1.77 -4.92 -8.47
C ASN A 50 1.16 -3.52 -8.49
N ARG A 51 1.75 -2.67 -9.29
CA ARG A 51 1.39 -1.27 -9.36
C ARG A 51 -0.10 -1.03 -9.53
N GLY A 52 -0.75 -1.88 -10.33
CA GLY A 52 -2.17 -1.72 -10.62
C GLY A 52 -3.08 -1.92 -9.42
N PHE A 53 -2.59 -2.57 -8.34
CA PHE A 53 -3.40 -2.81 -7.16
C PHE A 53 -3.36 -1.67 -6.17
N VAL A 54 -2.26 -0.92 -6.15
CA VAL A 54 -1.99 0.01 -5.05
C VAL A 54 -3.01 1.14 -4.98
N ARG A 55 -3.17 1.87 -6.08
CA ARG A 55 -4.07 3.02 -6.05
C ARG A 55 -5.52 2.68 -5.76
N PRO A 56 -6.11 1.70 -6.46
CA PRO A 56 -7.52 1.38 -6.19
C PRO A 56 -7.76 0.87 -4.78
N LEU A 57 -6.87 0.00 -4.28
CA LEU A 57 -7.05 -0.58 -2.96
C LEU A 57 -6.77 0.42 -1.86
N ALA A 58 -5.78 1.28 -2.06
CA ALA A 58 -5.50 2.35 -1.12
C ALA A 58 -6.72 3.26 -0.98
N ALA A 59 -7.28 3.69 -2.11
CA ALA A 59 -8.44 4.57 -2.11
C ALA A 59 -9.63 3.93 -1.40
N ARG A 60 -9.86 2.64 -1.62
CA ARG A 60 -10.97 1.94 -0.99
C ARG A 60 -10.84 1.89 0.53
N ASN A 61 -9.63 1.98 1.03
CA ASN A 61 -9.38 1.89 2.47
C ASN A 61 -9.02 3.23 3.10
N GLY A 62 -9.27 4.31 2.39
CA GLY A 62 -9.10 5.65 2.95
C GLY A 62 -7.70 6.23 2.85
N PHE A 63 -6.90 5.73 1.92
CA PHE A 63 -5.54 6.22 1.72
C PHE A 63 -5.37 6.78 0.32
N SER A 64 -4.48 7.74 0.18
CA SER A 64 -4.15 8.29 -1.12
C SER A 64 -2.66 8.23 -1.36
N VAL A 65 -2.29 8.11 -2.63
CA VAL A 65 -0.89 8.07 -3.03
C VAL A 65 -0.40 9.49 -3.21
N LEU A 66 0.56 9.89 -2.37
CA LEU A 66 1.19 11.20 -2.48
C LEU A 66 2.24 11.24 -3.57
N LYS A 67 3.04 10.19 -3.62
CA LYS A 67 4.12 10.09 -4.58
C LYS A 67 4.32 8.64 -5.00
N GLU A 68 4.81 8.48 -6.21
CA GLU A 68 5.06 7.17 -6.79
C GLU A 68 6.34 7.27 -7.59
N TYR A 69 7.28 6.35 -7.34
CA TYR A 69 8.57 6.33 -8.03
C TYR A 69 8.84 4.94 -8.60
N GLU A 70 9.36 4.91 -9.80
CA GLU A 70 9.86 3.67 -10.38
C GLU A 70 11.27 3.45 -9.87
N ILE A 71 11.50 2.32 -9.19
CA ILE A 71 12.82 2.01 -8.62
C ILE A 71 13.60 1.11 -9.55
N SER A 72 12.95 0.09 -10.09
CA SER A 72 13.59 -0.85 -10.99
C SER A 72 12.70 -1.09 -12.18
N LYS A 73 13.11 -0.55 -13.32
CA LYS A 73 12.37 -0.74 -14.56
C LYS A 73 12.39 -2.20 -14.99
N LYS A 74 13.54 -2.83 -14.77
CA LYS A 74 13.73 -4.22 -15.14
C LYS A 74 12.78 -5.14 -14.39
N GLU A 75 12.58 -4.88 -13.11
CA GLU A 75 11.75 -5.72 -12.26
C GLU A 75 10.33 -5.19 -12.09
N GLY A 76 10.07 -3.99 -12.57
CA GLY A 76 8.76 -3.39 -12.42
C GLY A 76 8.45 -2.99 -10.99
N THR A 77 9.46 -2.64 -10.22
CA THR A 77 9.29 -2.28 -8.81
C THR A 77 9.08 -0.79 -8.66
N TYR A 78 8.07 -0.45 -7.89
CA TYR A 78 7.72 0.94 -7.58
C TYR A 78 7.67 1.15 -6.08
N VAL A 79 7.95 2.36 -5.66
CA VAL A 79 7.71 2.75 -4.27
C VAL A 79 6.59 3.78 -4.26
N PHE A 80 5.67 3.61 -3.33
CA PHE A 80 4.52 4.49 -3.16
C PHE A 80 4.59 5.10 -1.77
N ILE A 81 4.33 6.40 -1.70
CA ILE A 81 4.23 7.08 -0.42
C ILE A 81 2.78 7.50 -0.27
N LEU A 82 2.13 6.99 0.77
CA LEU A 82 0.71 7.18 0.96
C LEU A 82 0.41 7.82 2.31
N ASN A 83 -0.73 8.49 2.37
CA ASN A 83 -1.26 8.99 3.63
C ASN A 83 -2.76 8.79 3.64
N ARG A 84 -3.39 9.12 4.77
CA ARG A 84 -4.84 9.02 4.88
C ARG A 84 -5.49 10.13 4.09
N ILE A 85 -6.66 9.82 3.55
CA ILE A 85 -7.51 10.81 2.93
C ILE A 85 -8.24 11.52 4.06
N PHE A 86 -8.12 12.83 4.12
CA PHE A 86 -8.84 13.60 5.11
C PHE A 86 -10.16 14.07 4.53
N ASN A 87 -11.23 13.72 5.23
CA ASN A 87 -12.55 14.20 4.87
C ASN A 87 -12.84 15.44 5.70
N ARG A 88 -13.00 16.53 5.03
CA ARG A 88 -13.42 17.75 5.69
C ARG A 88 -14.91 17.90 5.56
N ARG A 89 -15.50 18.27 6.65
CA ARG A 89 -16.92 18.49 6.66
C ARG A 89 -17.25 19.88 7.08
#